data_610d1bc923900e0e9b10e1e0e0dc03eb
#
_entry.id   610d1bc923900e0e9b10e1e0e0dc03eb
#
_cell.length_a   1.000
_cell.length_b   1.000
_cell.length_c   1.000
_cell.angle_alpha   90.00
_cell.angle_beta   90.00
_cell.angle_gamma   90.00
#
_symmetry.space_group_name_H-M   'P 1'
#
loop_
_entity.id
_entity.type
_entity.pdbx_description
1 polymer ?
#
loop_
_entity_poly.entity_id
_entity_poly.type
_entity_poly.pdbx_seq_one_letter_code
_entity_poly.pdbx_strand_id
1 'polypeptide(L)'
;MPSHHTLLETETLASSKLADAKIDVAAMHAVSSIHRAANASRNHMTNTVLRPHELSWTGFVVLWSVWIYGEPETREVAESAGISKATLSGVVKTLSARGCLKRTQSSSDKRFAHLSLTPAGMTLMEELFPQFNSGEQQLVADLTPDELTVLTKALRKVVTTAEGLGAHTSV
;
A
#
# COMPACT_ATOMS: atom_id res chain seq x y z
N MET A 1 -27.60 -14.35 0.43
CA MET A 1 -26.48 -13.78 1.21
C MET A 1 -25.26 -14.62 0.92
N PRO A 2 -24.19 -14.11 0.31
CA PRO A 2 -22.96 -14.89 0.25
C PRO A 2 -22.46 -15.05 1.69
N SER A 3 -22.28 -16.30 2.12
CA SER A 3 -21.71 -16.63 3.42
C SER A 3 -20.24 -16.26 3.41
N HIS A 4 -19.90 -15.08 3.90
CA HIS A 4 -18.51 -14.72 4.15
C HIS A 4 -18.04 -15.48 5.39
N HIS A 5 -17.17 -16.47 5.18
CA HIS A 5 -16.48 -17.10 6.29
C HIS A 5 -15.62 -16.08 7.02
N THR A 6 -15.68 -16.08 8.33
CA THR A 6 -14.79 -15.27 9.17
C THR A 6 -13.33 -15.73 9.02
N LEU A 7 -12.38 -14.91 9.47
CA LEU A 7 -10.96 -15.29 9.49
C LEU A 7 -10.76 -16.60 10.27
N LEU A 8 -11.33 -16.68 11.47
CA LEU A 8 -11.19 -17.83 12.36
C LEU A 8 -11.83 -19.11 11.77
N GLU A 9 -13.00 -19.00 11.14
CA GLU A 9 -13.63 -20.15 10.45
C GLU A 9 -12.76 -20.65 9.30
N THR A 10 -12.18 -19.74 8.50
CA THR A 10 -11.29 -20.12 7.39
C THR A 10 -10.02 -20.79 7.89
N GLU A 11 -9.42 -20.30 8.97
CA GLU A 11 -8.23 -20.88 9.59
C GLU A 11 -8.51 -22.27 10.15
N THR A 12 -9.65 -22.45 10.82
CA THR A 12 -10.09 -23.73 11.35
C THR A 12 -10.31 -24.76 10.23
N LEU A 13 -11.02 -24.36 9.18
CA LEU A 13 -11.27 -25.24 8.02
C LEU A 13 -9.98 -25.60 7.28
N ALA A 14 -9.09 -24.63 7.08
CA ALA A 14 -7.80 -24.88 6.43
C ALA A 14 -6.93 -25.83 7.26
N SER A 15 -6.82 -25.62 8.56
CA SER A 15 -6.06 -26.47 9.47
C SER A 15 -6.59 -27.90 9.49
N SER A 16 -7.94 -28.07 9.53
CA SER A 16 -8.57 -29.39 9.45
C SER A 16 -8.29 -30.10 8.11
N LYS A 17 -8.39 -29.36 6.99
CA LYS A 17 -8.21 -29.92 5.67
C LYS A 17 -6.76 -30.28 5.36
N LEU A 18 -5.81 -29.63 6.03
CA LEU A 18 -4.37 -29.79 5.83
C LEU A 18 -3.70 -30.55 6.99
N ALA A 19 -4.47 -31.21 7.86
CA ALA A 19 -3.93 -31.89 9.04
C ALA A 19 -2.86 -32.94 8.71
N ASP A 20 -2.99 -33.63 7.57
CA ASP A 20 -2.04 -34.64 7.09
C ASP A 20 -0.90 -34.07 6.21
N ALA A 21 -0.95 -32.78 5.91
CA ALA A 21 0.09 -32.13 5.10
C ALA A 21 1.30 -31.74 5.95
N LYS A 22 2.51 -31.96 5.42
CA LYS A 22 3.77 -31.51 6.07
C LYS A 22 3.98 -30.00 5.80
N ILE A 23 3.20 -29.16 6.47
CA ILE A 23 3.26 -27.70 6.34
C ILE A 23 3.45 -27.02 7.70
N ASP A 24 4.06 -25.85 7.69
CA ASP A 24 4.08 -24.96 8.85
C ASP A 24 2.78 -24.15 8.91
N VAL A 25 1.84 -24.61 9.73
CA VAL A 25 0.52 -23.97 9.92
C VAL A 25 0.66 -22.58 10.53
N ALA A 26 1.65 -22.35 11.41
CA ALA A 26 1.86 -21.04 12.03
C ALA A 26 2.34 -20.01 10.98
N ALA A 27 3.27 -20.40 10.11
CA ALA A 27 3.71 -19.56 9.01
C ALA A 27 2.56 -19.25 8.03
N MET A 28 1.74 -20.26 7.71
CA MET A 28 0.56 -20.09 6.86
C MET A 28 -0.44 -19.09 7.45
N HIS A 29 -0.77 -19.21 8.73
CA HIS A 29 -1.69 -18.28 9.41
C HIS A 29 -1.12 -16.87 9.45
N ALA A 30 0.16 -16.70 9.78
CA ALA A 30 0.80 -15.39 9.83
C ALA A 30 0.73 -14.67 8.47
N VAL A 31 1.13 -15.34 7.39
CA VAL A 31 1.13 -14.74 6.04
C VAL A 31 -0.31 -14.49 5.55
N SER A 32 -1.24 -15.42 5.80
CA SER A 32 -2.66 -15.24 5.47
C SER A 32 -3.26 -14.03 6.19
N SER A 33 -2.94 -13.84 7.47
CA SER A 33 -3.39 -12.69 8.27
C SER A 33 -2.85 -11.36 7.73
N ILE A 34 -1.59 -11.32 7.29
CA ILE A 34 -1.01 -10.13 6.63
C ILE A 34 -1.82 -9.74 5.40
N HIS A 35 -2.10 -10.70 4.50
CA HIS A 35 -2.88 -10.44 3.28
C HIS A 35 -4.29 -9.95 3.60
N ARG A 36 -4.96 -10.56 4.57
CA ARG A 36 -6.31 -10.18 4.98
C ARG A 36 -6.34 -8.80 5.61
N ALA A 37 -5.41 -8.51 6.53
CA ALA A 37 -5.30 -7.21 7.18
C ALA A 37 -5.02 -6.10 6.15
N ALA A 38 -4.08 -6.32 5.22
CA ALA A 38 -3.77 -5.38 4.16
C ALA A 38 -4.97 -5.09 3.25
N ASN A 39 -5.73 -6.12 2.86
CA ASN A 39 -6.92 -5.95 2.03
C ASN A 39 -8.06 -5.25 2.78
N ALA A 40 -8.32 -5.61 4.05
CA ALA A 40 -9.34 -4.99 4.88
C ALA A 40 -9.03 -3.50 5.12
N SER A 41 -7.78 -3.17 5.48
CA SER A 41 -7.30 -1.80 5.64
C SER A 41 -7.46 -0.99 4.35
N ARG A 42 -6.97 -1.51 3.22
CA ARG A 42 -7.10 -0.85 1.91
C ARG A 42 -8.57 -0.56 1.57
N ASN A 43 -9.45 -1.55 1.75
CA ASN A 43 -10.86 -1.39 1.43
C ASN A 43 -11.52 -0.35 2.34
N HIS A 44 -11.23 -0.40 3.64
CA HIS A 44 -11.72 0.59 4.59
C HIS A 44 -11.28 2.00 4.20
N MET A 45 -9.98 2.23 4.04
CA MET A 45 -9.43 3.53 3.71
C MET A 45 -9.92 4.05 2.35
N THR A 46 -10.03 3.16 1.36
CA THR A 46 -10.57 3.54 0.05
C THR A 46 -12.01 4.02 0.16
N ASN A 47 -12.85 3.32 0.91
CA ASN A 47 -14.27 3.61 0.97
C ASN A 47 -14.60 4.80 1.88
N THR A 48 -13.87 4.99 2.99
CA THR A 48 -14.18 6.00 4.00
C THR A 48 -13.40 7.30 3.80
N VAL A 49 -12.18 7.22 3.29
CA VAL A 49 -11.28 8.38 3.19
C VAL A 49 -11.04 8.80 1.73
N LEU A 50 -10.68 7.86 0.86
CA LEU A 50 -10.23 8.24 -0.49
C LEU A 50 -11.37 8.51 -1.46
N ARG A 51 -12.46 7.76 -1.37
CA ARG A 51 -13.63 7.92 -2.27
C ARG A 51 -14.27 9.32 -2.21
N PRO A 52 -14.44 9.98 -1.05
CA PRO A 52 -14.92 11.36 -1.00
C PRO A 52 -14.05 12.36 -1.76
N HIS A 53 -12.75 12.08 -1.90
CA HIS A 53 -11.80 12.86 -2.67
C HIS A 53 -11.60 12.36 -4.11
N GLU A 54 -12.44 11.43 -4.57
CA GLU A 54 -12.36 10.80 -5.91
C GLU A 54 -10.98 10.17 -6.19
N LEU A 55 -10.31 9.65 -5.15
CA LEU A 55 -9.02 8.99 -5.26
C LEU A 55 -9.16 7.47 -5.20
N SER A 56 -8.45 6.79 -6.09
CA SER A 56 -8.18 5.37 -5.95
C SER A 56 -7.03 5.16 -4.95
N TRP A 57 -6.93 3.95 -4.39
CA TRP A 57 -5.78 3.56 -3.57
C TRP A 57 -4.44 3.81 -4.26
N THR A 58 -4.31 3.38 -5.52
CA THR A 58 -3.08 3.58 -6.30
C THR A 58 -2.79 5.05 -6.55
N GLY A 59 -3.83 5.86 -6.81
CA GLY A 59 -3.69 7.31 -6.94
C GLY A 59 -3.17 7.96 -5.67
N PHE A 60 -3.70 7.56 -4.52
CA PHE A 60 -3.21 8.02 -3.22
C PHE A 60 -1.75 7.64 -2.97
N VAL A 61 -1.38 6.37 -3.20
CA VAL A 61 0.00 5.90 -2.99
C VAL A 61 1.00 6.66 -3.88
N VAL A 62 0.63 6.97 -5.12
CA VAL A 62 1.46 7.80 -6.01
C VAL A 62 1.61 9.23 -5.49
N LEU A 63 0.51 9.88 -5.08
CA LEU A 63 0.57 11.23 -4.49
C LEU A 63 1.39 11.24 -3.20
N TRP A 64 1.20 10.24 -2.34
CA TRP A 64 1.96 10.05 -1.10
C TRP A 64 3.47 9.93 -1.38
N SER A 65 3.86 9.06 -2.32
CA SER A 65 5.27 8.87 -2.68
C SER A 65 5.89 10.19 -3.16
N VAL A 66 5.19 10.93 -4.03
CA VAL A 66 5.68 12.22 -4.52
C VAL A 66 5.73 13.27 -3.41
N TRP A 67 4.76 13.28 -2.50
CA TRP A 67 4.72 14.20 -1.37
C TRP A 67 5.88 13.99 -0.40
N ILE A 68 6.21 12.73 -0.10
CA ILE A 68 7.29 12.39 0.84
C ILE A 68 8.68 12.56 0.22
N TYR A 69 8.86 12.18 -1.05
CA TYR A 69 10.17 12.22 -1.70
C TYR A 69 10.46 13.54 -2.44
N GLY A 70 9.47 14.43 -2.57
CA GLY A 70 9.59 15.71 -3.25
C GLY A 70 9.46 15.59 -4.75
N GLU A 71 10.55 15.41 -5.48
CA GLU A 71 10.60 15.29 -6.95
C GLU A 71 11.22 13.95 -7.39
N PRO A 72 10.65 12.79 -7.02
CA PRO A 72 11.22 11.49 -7.37
C PRO A 72 11.15 11.22 -8.87
N GLU A 73 12.03 10.33 -9.35
CA GLU A 73 11.90 9.78 -10.69
C GLU A 73 10.66 8.89 -10.80
N THR A 74 10.09 8.83 -12.01
CA THR A 74 8.94 7.96 -12.29
C THR A 74 9.21 6.49 -11.97
N ARG A 75 10.46 6.02 -12.12
CA ARG A 75 10.87 4.67 -11.76
C ARG A 75 10.78 4.43 -10.25
N GLU A 76 11.30 5.35 -9.46
CA GLU A 76 11.28 5.26 -7.99
C GLU A 76 9.86 5.23 -7.45
N VAL A 77 8.97 6.05 -8.03
CA VAL A 77 7.54 6.04 -7.66
C VAL A 77 6.87 4.71 -8.01
N ALA A 78 7.18 4.12 -9.18
CA ALA A 78 6.62 2.82 -9.56
C ALA A 78 7.08 1.70 -8.61
N GLU A 79 8.36 1.69 -8.26
CA GLU A 79 8.97 0.74 -7.34
C GLU A 79 8.38 0.91 -5.92
N SER A 80 8.34 2.12 -5.40
CA SER A 80 7.77 2.44 -4.07
C SER A 80 6.28 2.09 -3.98
N ALA A 81 5.52 2.34 -5.04
CA ALA A 81 4.09 2.01 -5.10
C ALA A 81 3.81 0.52 -5.41
N GLY A 82 4.82 -0.28 -5.72
CA GLY A 82 4.67 -1.68 -6.09
C GLY A 82 3.84 -1.90 -7.36
N ILE A 83 3.95 -0.99 -8.35
CA ILE A 83 3.15 -1.01 -9.58
C ILE A 83 4.02 -1.01 -10.83
N SER A 84 3.45 -1.50 -11.95
CA SER A 84 4.14 -1.44 -13.24
C SER A 84 4.27 -0.01 -13.76
N LYS A 85 5.28 0.24 -14.62
CA LYS A 85 5.45 1.52 -15.32
C LYS A 85 4.21 1.90 -16.15
N ALA A 86 3.52 0.92 -16.75
CA ALA A 86 2.30 1.13 -17.51
C ALA A 86 1.15 1.61 -16.59
N THR A 87 0.98 0.98 -15.44
CA THR A 87 -0.01 1.38 -14.43
C THR A 87 0.29 2.79 -13.92
N LEU A 88 1.55 3.08 -13.57
CA LEU A 88 1.96 4.43 -13.13
C LEU A 88 1.64 5.48 -14.20
N SER A 89 1.92 5.21 -15.48
CA SER A 89 1.64 6.15 -16.57
C SER A 89 0.14 6.52 -16.64
N GLY A 90 -0.75 5.53 -16.48
CA GLY A 90 -2.19 5.76 -16.42
C GLY A 90 -2.61 6.62 -15.22
N VAL A 91 -2.06 6.32 -14.04
CA VAL A 91 -2.33 7.08 -12.81
C VAL A 91 -1.83 8.53 -12.93
N VAL A 92 -0.60 8.71 -13.40
CA VAL A 92 -0.02 10.05 -13.62
C VAL A 92 -0.88 10.86 -14.59
N LYS A 93 -1.34 10.27 -15.70
CA LYS A 93 -2.25 10.95 -16.65
C LYS A 93 -3.51 11.42 -15.95
N THR A 94 -4.14 10.58 -15.13
CA THR A 94 -5.36 10.93 -14.38
C THR A 94 -5.11 12.04 -13.37
N LEU A 95 -4.06 11.95 -12.57
CA LEU A 95 -3.73 12.94 -11.55
C LEU A 95 -3.28 14.27 -12.13
N SER A 96 -2.58 14.24 -13.29
CA SER A 96 -2.20 15.46 -14.01
C SER A 96 -3.43 16.14 -14.63
N ALA A 97 -4.37 15.38 -15.18
CA ALA A 97 -5.63 15.93 -15.69
C ALA A 97 -6.48 16.60 -14.58
N ARG A 98 -6.36 16.11 -13.34
CA ARG A 98 -6.97 16.72 -12.14
C ARG A 98 -6.19 17.92 -11.60
N GLY A 99 -5.06 18.25 -12.21
CA GLY A 99 -4.21 19.34 -11.75
C GLY A 99 -3.46 19.08 -10.45
N CYS A 100 -3.39 17.83 -9.96
CA CYS A 100 -2.73 17.50 -8.70
C CYS A 100 -1.23 17.18 -8.87
N LEU A 101 -0.83 16.75 -10.06
CA LEU A 101 0.51 16.22 -10.32
C LEU A 101 1.08 16.78 -11.62
N LYS A 102 2.37 17.08 -11.62
CA LYS A 102 3.13 17.52 -12.78
C LYS A 102 4.22 16.49 -13.09
N ARG A 103 4.36 16.16 -14.37
CA ARG A 103 5.48 15.36 -14.88
C ARG A 103 6.43 16.25 -15.66
N THR A 104 7.69 16.30 -15.27
CA THR A 104 8.73 17.09 -15.91
C THR A 104 9.80 16.15 -16.44
N GLN A 105 10.18 16.31 -17.71
CA GLN A 105 11.25 15.54 -18.30
C GLN A 105 12.59 16.16 -17.88
N SER A 106 13.57 15.32 -17.55
CA SER A 106 14.90 15.80 -17.19
C SER A 106 15.53 16.57 -18.36
N SER A 107 16.14 17.71 -18.05
CA SER A 107 16.86 18.51 -19.02
C SER A 107 18.22 17.89 -19.43
N SER A 108 18.82 17.12 -18.55
CA SER A 108 20.12 16.47 -18.76
C SER A 108 19.99 15.12 -19.50
N ASP A 109 18.93 14.36 -19.25
CA ASP A 109 18.68 13.09 -19.93
C ASP A 109 17.17 12.85 -20.10
N LYS A 110 16.70 12.93 -21.33
CA LYS A 110 15.29 12.78 -21.69
C LYS A 110 14.70 11.38 -21.39
N ARG A 111 15.53 10.41 -21.01
CA ARG A 111 15.06 9.09 -20.57
C ARG A 111 14.46 9.11 -19.18
N PHE A 112 14.80 10.12 -18.37
CA PHE A 112 14.30 10.29 -17.02
C PHE A 112 13.19 11.35 -16.96
N ALA A 113 12.21 11.10 -16.15
CA ALA A 113 11.14 12.04 -15.86
C ALA A 113 10.85 12.04 -14.37
N HIS A 114 10.67 13.21 -13.81
CA HIS A 114 10.34 13.44 -12.40
C HIS A 114 8.87 13.78 -12.25
N LEU A 115 8.33 13.45 -11.10
CA LEU A 115 6.98 13.79 -10.68
C LEU A 115 7.06 14.77 -9.53
N SER A 116 6.25 15.82 -9.58
CA SER A 116 6.09 16.77 -8.47
C SER A 116 4.63 17.09 -8.24
N LEU A 117 4.27 17.41 -7.00
CA LEU A 117 2.94 17.93 -6.71
C LEU A 117 2.81 19.34 -7.25
N THR A 118 1.63 19.66 -7.75
CA THR A 118 1.24 21.05 -7.98
C THR A 118 0.83 21.71 -6.64
N PRO A 119 0.64 23.04 -6.58
CA PRO A 119 0.05 23.66 -5.40
C PRO A 119 -1.30 23.03 -5.00
N ALA A 120 -2.16 22.70 -5.97
CA ALA A 120 -3.43 22.02 -5.70
C ALA A 120 -3.23 20.59 -5.17
N GLY A 121 -2.23 19.86 -5.68
CA GLY A 121 -1.86 18.54 -5.17
C GLY A 121 -1.30 18.60 -3.76
N MET A 122 -0.52 19.63 -3.43
CA MET A 122 -0.01 19.86 -2.08
C MET A 122 -1.16 20.12 -1.09
N THR A 123 -2.04 21.06 -1.41
CA THR A 123 -3.23 21.35 -0.59
C THR A 123 -4.08 20.10 -0.38
N LEU A 124 -4.31 19.33 -1.44
CA LEU A 124 -5.06 18.08 -1.34
C LEU A 124 -4.40 17.10 -0.34
N MET A 125 -3.07 16.92 -0.40
CA MET A 125 -2.39 16.00 0.52
C MET A 125 -2.36 16.51 1.96
N GLU A 126 -2.20 17.81 2.17
CA GLU A 126 -2.27 18.44 3.50
C GLU A 126 -3.65 18.30 4.16
N GLU A 127 -4.73 18.36 3.39
CA GLU A 127 -6.09 18.16 3.87
C GLU A 127 -6.46 16.68 4.04
N LEU A 128 -6.00 15.84 3.14
CA LEU A 128 -6.33 14.41 3.10
C LEU A 128 -5.58 13.60 4.16
N PHE A 129 -4.29 13.89 4.36
CA PHE A 129 -3.44 13.04 5.20
C PHE A 129 -3.88 12.98 6.66
N PRO A 130 -4.32 14.06 7.32
CA PRO A 130 -4.89 13.98 8.67
C PRO A 130 -6.11 13.06 8.76
N GLN A 131 -6.98 13.07 7.74
CA GLN A 131 -8.14 12.19 7.68
C GLN A 131 -7.71 10.72 7.47
N PHE A 132 -6.71 10.51 6.62
CA PHE A 132 -6.13 9.20 6.39
C PHE A 132 -5.52 8.63 7.68
N ASN A 133 -4.71 9.43 8.38
CA ASN A 133 -4.11 9.02 9.66
C ASN A 133 -5.17 8.76 10.76
N SER A 134 -6.26 9.52 10.79
CA SER A 134 -7.39 9.21 11.68
C SER A 134 -8.01 7.85 11.38
N GLY A 135 -8.13 7.47 10.10
CA GLY A 135 -8.57 6.14 9.70
C GLY A 135 -7.57 5.04 10.11
N GLU A 136 -6.27 5.31 9.99
CA GLU A 136 -5.22 4.38 10.48
C GLU A 136 -5.33 4.16 11.99
N GLN A 137 -5.55 5.23 12.76
CA GLN A 137 -5.75 5.13 14.22
C GLN A 137 -6.96 4.26 14.56
N GLN A 138 -8.07 4.39 13.83
CA GLN A 138 -9.26 3.57 14.05
C GLN A 138 -8.98 2.08 13.76
N LEU A 139 -8.18 1.76 12.74
CA LEU A 139 -7.85 0.37 12.39
C LEU A 139 -7.01 -0.33 13.45
N VAL A 140 -6.28 0.40 14.26
CA VAL A 140 -5.40 -0.14 15.31
C VAL A 140 -5.85 0.22 16.73
N ALA A 141 -7.08 0.73 16.88
CA ALA A 141 -7.59 1.24 18.16
C ALA A 141 -7.66 0.19 19.28
N ASP A 142 -7.86 -1.07 18.92
CA ASP A 142 -7.93 -2.18 19.86
C ASP A 142 -6.54 -2.74 20.25
N LEU A 143 -5.45 -2.23 19.66
CA LEU A 143 -4.09 -2.64 20.00
C LEU A 143 -3.52 -1.76 21.11
N THR A 144 -2.90 -2.39 22.10
CA THR A 144 -2.07 -1.67 23.08
C THR A 144 -0.81 -1.08 22.41
N PRO A 145 -0.16 -0.07 22.99
CA PRO A 145 1.09 0.49 22.47
C PRO A 145 2.21 -0.55 22.27
N ASP A 146 2.27 -1.55 23.17
CA ASP A 146 3.26 -2.63 23.07
C ASP A 146 2.95 -3.58 21.91
N GLU A 147 1.68 -3.97 21.73
CA GLU A 147 1.24 -4.79 20.58
C GLU A 147 1.48 -4.07 19.25
N LEU A 148 1.19 -2.78 19.17
CA LEU A 148 1.45 -1.98 17.97
C LEU A 148 2.95 -1.93 17.64
N THR A 149 3.80 -1.79 18.67
CA THR A 149 5.25 -1.81 18.53
C THR A 149 5.74 -3.18 18.04
N VAL A 150 5.26 -4.27 18.62
CA VAL A 150 5.60 -5.64 18.24
C VAL A 150 5.14 -5.93 16.81
N LEU A 151 3.91 -5.60 16.47
CA LEU A 151 3.34 -5.76 15.12
C LEU A 151 4.20 -5.05 14.07
N THR A 152 4.52 -3.77 14.31
CA THR A 152 5.34 -2.97 13.39
C THR A 152 6.72 -3.59 13.18
N LYS A 153 7.39 -4.03 14.25
CA LYS A 153 8.69 -4.70 14.17
C LYS A 153 8.60 -6.02 13.41
N ALA A 154 7.56 -6.81 13.65
CA ALA A 154 7.37 -8.10 12.99
C ALA A 154 7.13 -7.93 11.49
N LEU A 155 6.25 -7.00 11.08
CA LEU A 155 5.97 -6.71 9.68
C LEU A 155 7.21 -6.20 8.94
N ARG A 156 8.02 -5.33 9.55
CA ARG A 156 9.29 -4.87 8.96
C ARG A 156 10.24 -6.04 8.66
N LYS A 157 10.37 -7.01 9.58
CA LYS A 157 11.19 -8.21 9.33
C LYS A 157 10.66 -9.03 8.15
N VAL A 158 9.34 -9.20 8.04
CA VAL A 158 8.73 -9.92 6.91
C VAL A 158 9.04 -9.23 5.60
N VAL A 159 8.90 -7.89 5.53
CA VAL A 159 9.24 -7.09 4.33
C VAL A 159 10.69 -7.28 3.95
N THR A 160 11.65 -7.07 4.89
CA THR A 160 13.08 -7.22 4.63
C THR A 160 13.43 -8.64 4.12
N THR A 161 12.82 -9.67 4.71
CA THR A 161 13.03 -11.06 4.26
C THR A 161 12.51 -11.26 2.83
N ALA A 162 11.31 -10.76 2.52
CA ALA A 162 10.73 -10.90 1.20
C ALA A 162 11.55 -10.19 0.11
N GLU A 163 12.05 -8.98 0.40
CA GLU A 163 12.94 -8.22 -0.50
C GLU A 163 14.25 -8.97 -0.77
N GLY A 164 14.85 -9.56 0.29
CA GLY A 164 16.07 -10.36 0.16
C GLY A 164 15.86 -11.62 -0.71
N LEU A 165 14.73 -12.30 -0.56
CA LEU A 165 14.40 -13.47 -1.41
C LEU A 165 14.18 -13.07 -2.88
N GLY A 166 13.54 -11.91 -3.14
CA GLY A 166 13.32 -11.40 -4.49
C GLY A 166 14.61 -11.02 -5.21
N ALA A 167 15.60 -10.51 -4.50
CA ALA A 167 16.90 -10.14 -5.06
C ALA A 167 17.71 -11.35 -5.58
N HIS A 168 17.52 -12.52 -5.00
CA HIS A 168 18.19 -13.76 -5.41
C HIS A 168 17.52 -14.47 -6.61
N THR A 169 16.32 -14.07 -7.00
CA THR A 169 15.56 -14.71 -8.10
C THR A 169 15.77 -13.99 -9.45
N SER A 170 16.49 -12.88 -9.47
CA SER A 170 16.70 -12.03 -10.65
C SER A 170 18.07 -12.24 -11.31
N VAL A 171 18.69 -13.45 -11.15
CA VAL A 171 19.95 -13.85 -11.82
C VAL A 171 19.67 -14.85 -12.92
#